data_034b374e11b19f187e965d16d9ddee0d
#
_entry.id   034b374e11b19f187e965d16d9ddee0d
#
_cell.length_a   1.000
_cell.length_b   1.000
_cell.length_c   1.000
_cell.angle_alpha   90.00
_cell.angle_beta   90.00
_cell.angle_gamma   90.00
#
_symmetry.space_group_name_H-M   'P 1'
#
loop_
_entity.id
_entity.type
_entity.pdbx_description
1 polymer ?
#
loop_
_entity_poly.entity_id
_entity_poly.type
_entity_poly.pdbx_seq_one_letter_code
_entity_poly.pdbx_strand_id
1 'polypeptide(L)'
;MFVADSEYKKSYVITYKELLFTFVVFAVILFVLYPKNLLKDQIVSEKSNYDLSMLYLKNLLKHDPNNESLMLILAEQSLRSGAKEQSIALLDKLVKSKDVKLRNRALLLDYELKKDNFYYLKDKKQKRKAKQDLRKLFSYIFYQKLYNETDIDRWYDESIFLNEYRPMYFLLKKKLSKDMTNVKLLTKAYYLSIRFHDYKNSVKYIKLLMLYDTKNSEKWLLDNYYMLMNSKKYADVETLLAQQSANSLVWKKRSADYYLMRRSFKKASKMYIELFYKTKDYKKRKEYYFNAVRALQAGNYLQESANLAHRYENFYLHDQEVRKFLLKVYIGTSNLDYASNLSKKILRGEAR
;
A
#
# COMPACT_ATOMS: atom_id res chain seq x y z
N MET A 1 -35.09 94.95 -55.38
CA MET A 1 -33.78 94.43 -54.92
C MET A 1 -33.95 93.95 -53.50
N PHE A 2 -34.13 92.68 -53.32
CA PHE A 2 -34.41 92.08 -52.03
C PHE A 2 -33.11 91.65 -51.34
N VAL A 3 -32.89 92.11 -50.14
CA VAL A 3 -31.84 91.62 -49.26
C VAL A 3 -32.51 90.73 -48.24
N ALA A 4 -32.17 89.46 -48.25
CA ALA A 4 -32.65 88.47 -47.28
C ALA A 4 -31.68 88.40 -46.11
N ASP A 5 -32.15 88.84 -44.95
CA ASP A 5 -31.47 88.59 -43.67
C ASP A 5 -31.60 87.08 -43.28
N SER A 6 -30.51 86.37 -43.28
CA SER A 6 -30.45 85.05 -42.78
C SER A 6 -30.04 85.05 -41.30
N GLU A 7 -31.00 84.86 -40.40
CA GLU A 7 -30.78 84.62 -39.02
C GLU A 7 -30.12 83.22 -38.85
N TYR A 8 -28.84 83.19 -38.45
CA TYR A 8 -28.16 81.98 -37.99
C TYR A 8 -28.69 81.60 -36.58
N LYS A 9 -29.63 80.68 -36.53
CA LYS A 9 -29.96 79.98 -35.28
C LYS A 9 -28.75 79.14 -34.82
N LYS A 10 -28.08 79.58 -33.74
CA LYS A 10 -27.13 78.73 -33.04
C LYS A 10 -27.87 77.56 -32.40
N SER A 11 -27.88 76.40 -33.07
CA SER A 11 -28.34 75.10 -32.45
C SER A 11 -27.28 74.59 -31.49
N TYR A 12 -27.50 74.75 -30.22
CA TYR A 12 -26.74 74.02 -29.22
C TYR A 12 -27.17 72.54 -29.29
N VAL A 13 -26.26 71.71 -29.76
CA VAL A 13 -26.54 70.27 -29.94
C VAL A 13 -26.75 69.57 -28.58
N ILE A 14 -26.21 70.08 -27.47
CA ILE A 14 -26.35 69.55 -26.14
C ILE A 14 -26.26 70.71 -25.13
N THR A 15 -27.18 70.73 -24.16
CA THR A 15 -27.10 71.67 -23.03
C THR A 15 -26.10 71.16 -21.96
N TYR A 16 -25.46 72.11 -21.25
CA TYR A 16 -24.50 71.73 -20.18
C TYR A 16 -25.09 70.78 -19.14
N LYS A 17 -26.36 70.88 -18.88
CA LYS A 17 -27.09 69.98 -17.96
C LYS A 17 -27.21 68.58 -18.53
N GLU A 18 -27.47 68.43 -19.81
CA GLU A 18 -27.53 67.13 -20.47
C GLU A 18 -26.16 66.48 -20.55
N LEU A 19 -25.10 67.23 -20.75
CA LEU A 19 -23.71 66.77 -20.77
C LEU A 19 -23.30 66.25 -19.37
N LEU A 20 -23.64 67.02 -18.31
CA LEU A 20 -23.39 66.56 -16.92
C LEU A 20 -24.18 65.34 -16.57
N PHE A 21 -25.45 65.29 -16.97
CA PHE A 21 -26.28 64.06 -16.72
C PHE A 21 -25.73 62.86 -17.45
N THR A 22 -25.31 62.97 -18.71
CA THR A 22 -24.69 61.90 -19.48
C THR A 22 -23.39 61.45 -18.82
N PHE A 23 -22.58 62.36 -18.29
CA PHE A 23 -21.35 62.00 -17.59
C PHE A 23 -21.62 61.26 -16.27
N VAL A 24 -22.63 61.67 -15.51
CA VAL A 24 -23.04 61.00 -14.26
C VAL A 24 -23.59 59.58 -14.56
N VAL A 25 -24.47 59.46 -15.58
CA VAL A 25 -24.98 58.15 -16.01
C VAL A 25 -23.85 57.24 -16.49
N PHE A 26 -22.91 57.77 -17.26
CA PHE A 26 -21.74 56.99 -17.72
C PHE A 26 -20.84 56.56 -16.54
N ALA A 27 -20.62 57.42 -15.55
CA ALA A 27 -19.87 57.12 -14.36
C ALA A 27 -20.57 56.02 -13.50
N VAL A 28 -21.90 56.06 -13.38
CA VAL A 28 -22.71 55.05 -12.71
C VAL A 28 -22.64 53.70 -13.47
N ILE A 29 -22.77 53.76 -14.80
CA ILE A 29 -22.62 52.56 -15.64
C ILE A 29 -21.23 51.94 -15.49
N LEU A 30 -20.17 52.76 -15.53
CA LEU A 30 -18.81 52.26 -15.28
C LEU A 30 -18.64 51.67 -13.88
N PHE A 31 -19.27 52.26 -12.87
CA PHE A 31 -19.21 51.77 -11.50
C PHE A 31 -19.97 50.45 -11.33
N VAL A 32 -21.11 50.28 -12.00
CA VAL A 32 -21.93 49.05 -11.98
C VAL A 32 -21.32 47.97 -12.88
N LEU A 33 -20.77 48.33 -14.02
CA LEU A 33 -20.08 47.39 -14.94
C LEU A 33 -18.65 47.11 -14.53
N TYR A 34 -18.08 47.83 -13.54
CA TYR A 34 -16.75 47.50 -13.02
C TYR A 34 -16.78 46.20 -12.24
N PRO A 35 -16.50 45.09 -12.87
CA PRO A 35 -16.68 43.78 -12.24
C PRO A 35 -15.47 43.53 -11.33
N LYS A 36 -15.61 43.89 -10.05
CA LYS A 36 -14.61 43.58 -9.00
C LYS A 36 -14.13 42.12 -9.04
N ASN A 37 -14.95 41.22 -9.56
CA ASN A 37 -14.63 39.79 -9.69
C ASN A 37 -13.86 39.46 -10.98
N LEU A 38 -14.07 40.15 -12.10
CA LEU A 38 -13.37 39.85 -13.36
C LEU A 38 -11.87 40.16 -13.29
N LEU A 39 -11.47 41.24 -12.63
CA LEU A 39 -10.05 41.52 -12.39
C LEU A 39 -9.40 40.47 -11.50
N LYS A 40 -10.14 39.96 -10.50
CA LYS A 40 -9.68 38.91 -9.62
C LYS A 40 -9.48 37.60 -10.39
N ASP A 41 -10.42 37.26 -11.28
CA ASP A 41 -10.35 36.03 -12.08
C ASP A 41 -9.28 36.12 -13.18
N GLN A 42 -9.08 37.32 -13.81
CA GLN A 42 -7.98 37.56 -14.75
C GLN A 42 -6.61 37.45 -14.11
N ILE A 43 -6.41 38.00 -12.90
CA ILE A 43 -5.15 37.90 -12.15
C ILE A 43 -4.83 36.45 -11.81
N VAL A 44 -5.84 35.63 -11.52
CA VAL A 44 -5.67 34.19 -11.24
C VAL A 44 -5.38 33.39 -12.51
N SER A 45 -5.88 33.82 -13.68
CA SER A 45 -5.73 33.12 -14.96
C SER A 45 -4.46 33.52 -15.76
N GLU A 46 -3.92 34.71 -15.57
CA GLU A 46 -2.71 35.16 -16.29
C GLU A 46 -1.43 34.51 -15.73
N LYS A 47 -0.92 33.51 -16.44
CA LYS A 47 0.31 32.78 -16.10
C LYS A 47 1.61 33.56 -16.36
N SER A 48 1.58 34.72 -16.99
CA SER A 48 2.77 35.34 -17.57
C SER A 48 3.33 36.57 -16.83
N ASN A 49 2.63 37.14 -15.87
CA ASN A 49 3.11 38.38 -15.20
C ASN A 49 2.88 38.34 -13.67
N TYR A 50 3.52 37.39 -13.01
CA TYR A 50 3.40 37.22 -11.57
C TYR A 50 3.75 38.46 -10.76
N ASP A 51 4.75 39.23 -11.20
CA ASP A 51 5.22 40.41 -10.45
C ASP A 51 4.19 41.55 -10.46
N LEU A 52 3.52 41.79 -11.59
CA LEU A 52 2.45 42.78 -11.68
C LEU A 52 1.23 42.36 -10.87
N SER A 53 0.84 41.09 -10.99
CA SER A 53 -0.27 40.50 -10.21
C SER A 53 -0.03 40.60 -8.72
N MET A 54 1.19 40.28 -8.25
CA MET A 54 1.56 40.44 -6.85
C MET A 54 1.56 41.87 -6.38
N LEU A 55 2.07 42.82 -7.19
CA LEU A 55 2.05 44.23 -6.85
C LEU A 55 0.61 44.75 -6.68
N TYR A 56 -0.27 44.34 -7.56
CA TYR A 56 -1.69 44.70 -7.52
C TYR A 56 -2.37 44.13 -6.28
N LEU A 57 -2.18 42.83 -5.99
CA LEU A 57 -2.71 42.18 -4.81
C LEU A 57 -2.20 42.80 -3.50
N LYS A 58 -0.90 43.17 -3.45
CA LYS A 58 -0.32 43.91 -2.32
C LYS A 58 -0.98 45.24 -2.10
N ASN A 59 -1.27 45.99 -3.18
CA ASN A 59 -1.95 47.26 -3.09
C ASN A 59 -3.40 47.10 -2.62
N LEU A 60 -4.12 46.10 -3.12
CA LEU A 60 -5.47 45.80 -2.62
C LEU A 60 -5.46 45.46 -1.11
N LEU A 61 -4.49 44.67 -0.66
CA LEU A 61 -4.34 44.32 0.75
C LEU A 61 -3.94 45.52 1.64
N LYS A 62 -3.31 46.56 1.10
CA LYS A 62 -3.09 47.82 1.86
C LYS A 62 -4.41 48.54 2.19
N HIS A 63 -5.40 48.42 1.30
CA HIS A 63 -6.73 49.01 1.51
C HIS A 63 -7.65 48.15 2.35
N ASP A 64 -7.47 46.83 2.28
CA ASP A 64 -8.23 45.86 3.11
C ASP A 64 -7.28 44.82 3.70
N PRO A 65 -6.57 45.16 4.80
CA PRO A 65 -5.51 44.32 5.38
C PRO A 65 -5.99 42.98 5.97
N ASN A 66 -7.29 42.86 6.23
CA ASN A 66 -7.87 41.66 6.85
C ASN A 66 -8.58 40.74 5.84
N ASN A 67 -8.47 41.03 4.55
CA ASN A 67 -9.11 40.23 3.50
C ASN A 67 -8.38 38.90 3.31
N GLU A 68 -8.82 37.87 4.04
CA GLU A 68 -8.23 36.52 4.00
C GLU A 68 -8.26 35.90 2.59
N SER A 69 -9.27 36.20 1.77
CA SER A 69 -9.34 35.73 0.39
C SER A 69 -8.24 36.33 -0.49
N LEU A 70 -7.95 37.61 -0.34
CA LEU A 70 -6.84 38.28 -1.05
C LEU A 70 -5.49 37.77 -0.54
N MET A 71 -5.36 37.55 0.78
CA MET A 71 -4.15 36.94 1.37
C MET A 71 -3.87 35.57 0.78
N LEU A 72 -4.91 34.74 0.60
CA LEU A 72 -4.76 33.40 0.05
C LEU A 72 -4.28 33.44 -1.41
N ILE A 73 -4.88 34.28 -2.24
CA ILE A 73 -4.46 34.46 -3.63
C ILE A 73 -3.02 34.97 -3.71
N LEU A 74 -2.65 35.94 -2.86
CA LEU A 74 -1.28 36.45 -2.80
C LEU A 74 -0.29 35.36 -2.34
N ALA A 75 -0.66 34.53 -1.37
CA ALA A 75 0.17 33.41 -0.92
C ALA A 75 0.39 32.39 -2.05
N GLU A 76 -0.65 32.05 -2.82
CA GLU A 76 -0.56 31.17 -4.00
C GLU A 76 0.37 31.75 -5.09
N GLN A 77 0.21 33.03 -5.42
CA GLN A 77 1.05 33.71 -6.41
C GLN A 77 2.50 33.83 -5.93
N SER A 78 2.71 34.17 -4.64
CA SER A 78 4.04 34.23 -4.03
C SER A 78 4.75 32.88 -4.07
N LEU A 79 4.03 31.78 -3.82
CA LEU A 79 4.60 30.46 -3.91
C LEU A 79 5.01 30.10 -5.35
N ARG A 80 4.18 30.43 -6.34
CA ARG A 80 4.46 30.20 -7.77
C ARG A 80 5.61 31.04 -8.31
N SER A 81 5.77 32.28 -7.82
CA SER A 81 6.87 33.19 -8.21
C SER A 81 8.18 32.90 -7.46
N GLY A 82 8.18 32.00 -6.47
CA GLY A 82 9.35 31.69 -5.65
C GLY A 82 9.57 32.61 -4.46
N ALA A 83 8.68 33.59 -4.20
CA ALA A 83 8.73 34.48 -3.03
C ALA A 83 8.25 33.78 -1.75
N LYS A 84 9.02 32.79 -1.29
CA LYS A 84 8.64 31.85 -0.24
C LYS A 84 8.39 32.50 1.11
N GLU A 85 9.23 33.46 1.53
CA GLU A 85 9.10 34.14 2.82
C GLU A 85 7.75 34.87 2.93
N GLN A 86 7.34 35.51 1.86
CA GLN A 86 6.05 36.20 1.80
C GLN A 86 4.89 35.21 1.89
N SER A 87 4.98 34.07 1.19
CA SER A 87 3.97 33.02 1.28
C SER A 87 3.85 32.45 2.70
N ILE A 88 4.98 32.19 3.40
CA ILE A 88 5.01 31.72 4.78
C ILE A 88 4.24 32.69 5.68
N ALA A 89 4.57 33.98 5.64
CA ALA A 89 3.97 34.98 6.51
C ALA A 89 2.44 35.10 6.34
N LEU A 90 1.95 34.91 5.12
CA LEU A 90 0.52 34.91 4.83
C LEU A 90 -0.17 33.62 5.29
N LEU A 91 0.46 32.46 5.02
CA LEU A 91 -0.08 31.16 5.39
C LEU A 91 -0.16 30.98 6.91
N ASP A 92 0.81 31.49 7.69
CA ASP A 92 0.79 31.44 9.15
C ASP A 92 -0.44 32.14 9.77
N LYS A 93 -0.98 33.13 9.10
CA LYS A 93 -2.24 33.80 9.46
C LYS A 93 -3.45 32.97 9.02
N LEU A 94 -3.45 32.51 7.76
CA LEU A 94 -4.58 31.83 7.13
C LEU A 94 -4.87 30.45 7.71
N VAL A 95 -3.88 29.71 8.19
CA VAL A 95 -4.09 28.42 8.86
C VAL A 95 -4.86 28.55 10.19
N LYS A 96 -4.96 29.77 10.73
CA LYS A 96 -5.74 30.11 11.94
C LYS A 96 -7.09 30.75 11.61
N SER A 97 -7.44 30.87 10.33
CA SER A 97 -8.69 31.49 9.88
C SER A 97 -9.92 30.80 10.48
N LYS A 98 -10.95 31.58 10.78
CA LYS A 98 -12.27 31.08 11.17
C LYS A 98 -13.03 30.51 9.96
N ASP A 99 -12.75 30.99 8.76
CA ASP A 99 -13.30 30.42 7.54
C ASP A 99 -12.66 29.07 7.25
N VAL A 100 -13.47 28.03 7.38
CA VAL A 100 -13.02 26.64 7.18
C VAL A 100 -12.50 26.38 5.77
N LYS A 101 -13.09 26.98 4.74
CA LYS A 101 -12.68 26.79 3.34
C LYS A 101 -11.31 27.43 3.09
N LEU A 102 -11.11 28.64 3.54
CA LEU A 102 -9.83 29.35 3.42
C LEU A 102 -8.75 28.65 4.23
N ARG A 103 -9.03 28.27 5.46
CA ARG A 103 -8.09 27.51 6.30
C ARG A 103 -7.67 26.20 5.65
N ASN A 104 -8.60 25.43 5.11
CA ASN A 104 -8.29 24.14 4.50
C ASN A 104 -7.39 24.33 3.25
N ARG A 105 -7.67 25.36 2.43
CA ARG A 105 -6.84 25.66 1.26
C ARG A 105 -5.45 26.14 1.67
N ALA A 106 -5.35 26.96 2.72
CA ALA A 106 -4.08 27.41 3.30
C ALA A 106 -3.24 26.21 3.83
N LEU A 107 -3.86 25.23 4.47
CA LEU A 107 -3.18 24.01 4.94
C LEU A 107 -2.59 23.18 3.79
N LEU A 108 -3.30 23.08 2.66
CA LEU A 108 -2.78 22.40 1.47
C LEU A 108 -1.57 23.11 0.89
N LEU A 109 -1.62 24.44 0.81
CA LEU A 109 -0.48 25.26 0.35
C LEU A 109 0.71 25.21 1.33
N ASP A 110 0.44 25.24 2.63
CA ASP A 110 1.48 25.10 3.66
C ASP A 110 2.19 23.74 3.57
N TYR A 111 1.43 22.68 3.24
CA TYR A 111 2.03 21.37 2.97
C TYR A 111 2.98 21.42 1.75
N GLU A 112 2.56 22.03 0.64
CA GLU A 112 3.39 22.15 -0.56
C GLU A 112 4.67 22.94 -0.28
N LEU A 113 4.53 24.09 0.38
CA LEU A 113 5.65 24.94 0.79
C LEU A 113 6.65 24.21 1.70
N LYS A 114 6.17 23.55 2.73
CA LYS A 114 7.02 22.78 3.66
C LYS A 114 7.69 21.61 2.97
N LYS A 115 7.01 20.95 2.03
CA LYS A 115 7.58 19.87 1.23
C LYS A 115 8.68 20.40 0.29
N ASP A 116 8.44 21.51 -0.37
CA ASP A 116 9.44 22.14 -1.22
C ASP A 116 10.68 22.53 -0.39
N ASN A 117 10.49 23.18 0.73
CA ASN A 117 11.58 23.56 1.63
C ASN A 117 12.37 22.32 2.15
N PHE A 118 11.70 21.20 2.39
CA PHE A 118 12.37 19.97 2.81
C PHE A 118 13.46 19.53 1.84
N TYR A 119 13.28 19.68 0.53
CA TYR A 119 14.27 19.27 -0.46
C TYR A 119 15.52 20.13 -0.44
N TYR A 120 15.42 21.40 -0.04
CA TYR A 120 16.59 22.32 0.05
C TYR A 120 17.39 22.16 1.34
N LEU A 121 16.87 21.48 2.36
CA LEU A 121 17.60 21.24 3.60
C LEU A 121 18.80 20.32 3.34
N LYS A 122 19.98 20.69 3.85
CA LYS A 122 21.21 19.87 3.77
C LYS A 122 21.45 19.08 5.05
N ASP A 123 21.12 19.66 6.20
CA ASP A 123 21.34 19.06 7.50
C ASP A 123 20.38 17.91 7.80
N LYS A 124 20.91 16.76 8.24
CA LYS A 124 20.14 15.54 8.52
C LYS A 124 19.16 15.71 9.67
N LYS A 125 19.51 16.50 10.72
CA LYS A 125 18.66 16.73 11.88
C LYS A 125 17.46 17.60 11.52
N GLN A 126 17.72 18.66 10.72
CA GLN A 126 16.67 19.52 10.19
C GLN A 126 15.73 18.76 9.26
N LYS A 127 16.28 17.92 8.35
CA LYS A 127 15.47 17.04 7.49
C LYS A 127 14.55 16.11 8.27
N ARG A 128 15.06 15.50 9.34
CA ARG A 128 14.23 14.63 10.21
C ARG A 128 13.08 15.41 10.84
N LYS A 129 13.35 16.60 11.39
CA LYS A 129 12.32 17.45 11.98
C LYS A 129 11.29 17.88 10.95
N ALA A 130 11.73 18.41 9.80
CA ALA A 130 10.84 18.81 8.71
C ALA A 130 9.97 17.65 8.19
N LYS A 131 10.54 16.44 8.09
CA LYS A 131 9.76 15.25 7.70
C LYS A 131 8.71 14.89 8.75
N GLN A 132 8.99 15.05 10.03
CA GLN A 132 8.01 14.83 11.09
C GLN A 132 6.87 15.86 11.05
N ASP A 133 7.19 17.12 10.78
CA ASP A 133 6.18 18.19 10.67
C ASP A 133 5.31 17.97 9.42
N LEU A 134 5.91 17.57 8.29
CA LEU A 134 5.17 17.15 7.09
C LEU A 134 4.25 15.96 7.36
N ARG A 135 4.69 14.97 8.14
CA ARG A 135 3.85 13.83 8.53
C ARG A 135 2.62 14.24 9.33
N LYS A 136 2.81 15.13 10.30
CA LYS A 136 1.69 15.65 11.13
C LYS A 136 0.66 16.37 10.26
N LEU A 137 1.15 17.25 9.37
CA LEU A 137 0.29 18.03 8.48
C LEU A 137 -0.41 17.14 7.46
N PHE A 138 0.32 16.20 6.82
CA PHE A 138 -0.25 15.19 5.93
C PHE A 138 -1.35 14.37 6.62
N SER A 139 -1.08 13.88 7.83
CA SER A 139 -2.07 13.11 8.60
C SER A 139 -3.33 13.93 8.86
N TYR A 140 -3.17 15.21 9.25
CA TYR A 140 -4.31 16.11 9.44
C TYR A 140 -5.12 16.26 8.14
N ILE A 141 -4.46 16.62 7.03
CA ILE A 141 -5.08 16.77 5.71
C ILE A 141 -5.81 15.49 5.30
N PHE A 142 -5.17 14.34 5.49
CA PHE A 142 -5.73 13.05 5.11
C PHE A 142 -6.97 12.68 5.92
N TYR A 143 -6.90 12.76 7.25
CA TYR A 143 -8.02 12.36 8.12
C TYR A 143 -9.19 13.35 8.09
N GLN A 144 -8.93 14.61 7.81
CA GLN A 144 -9.98 15.62 7.57
C GLN A 144 -10.53 15.59 6.13
N LYS A 145 -10.00 14.71 5.28
CA LYS A 145 -10.38 14.57 3.85
C LYS A 145 -10.28 15.90 3.06
N LEU A 146 -9.25 16.68 3.33
CA LEU A 146 -9.04 17.98 2.66
C LEU A 146 -8.46 17.83 1.25
N TYR A 147 -7.95 16.65 0.90
CA TYR A 147 -7.39 16.36 -0.41
C TYR A 147 -8.47 16.10 -1.45
N ASN A 148 -8.17 16.46 -2.71
CA ASN A 148 -9.08 16.16 -3.82
C ASN A 148 -8.99 14.65 -4.18
N GLU A 149 -10.14 14.00 -4.36
CA GLU A 149 -10.21 12.59 -4.78
C GLU A 149 -9.69 12.35 -6.22
N THR A 150 -9.61 13.37 -7.05
CA THR A 150 -8.96 13.29 -8.37
C THR A 150 -7.45 13.07 -8.25
N ASP A 151 -6.83 13.50 -7.16
CA ASP A 151 -5.38 13.50 -6.94
C ASP A 151 -4.91 12.30 -6.11
N ILE A 152 -5.65 11.17 -6.14
CA ILE A 152 -5.33 9.96 -5.36
C ILE A 152 -3.90 9.50 -5.62
N ASP A 153 -3.41 9.58 -6.85
CA ASP A 153 -2.06 9.14 -7.22
C ASP A 153 -1.00 9.96 -6.49
N ARG A 154 -1.14 11.27 -6.50
CA ARG A 154 -0.28 12.19 -5.77
C ARG A 154 -0.27 11.88 -4.26
N TRP A 155 -1.44 11.78 -3.64
CA TRP A 155 -1.54 11.53 -2.21
C TRP A 155 -1.04 10.13 -1.81
N TYR A 156 -1.17 9.15 -2.69
CA TYR A 156 -0.57 7.86 -2.52
C TYR A 156 0.97 7.94 -2.50
N ASP A 157 1.58 8.68 -3.43
CA ASP A 157 3.03 8.89 -3.47
C ASP A 157 3.52 9.68 -2.24
N GLU A 158 2.75 10.67 -1.77
CA GLU A 158 3.02 11.37 -0.51
C GLU A 158 3.01 10.42 0.69
N SER A 159 2.06 9.51 0.74
CA SER A 159 1.99 8.51 1.81
C SER A 159 3.19 7.57 1.81
N ILE A 160 3.73 7.23 0.63
CA ILE A 160 4.97 6.46 0.48
C ILE A 160 6.17 7.27 0.97
N PHE A 161 6.30 8.51 0.51
CA PHE A 161 7.39 9.41 0.90
C PHE A 161 7.47 9.60 2.41
N LEU A 162 6.32 9.75 3.06
CA LEU A 162 6.22 9.95 4.49
C LEU A 162 6.22 8.65 5.32
N ASN A 163 6.15 7.48 4.68
CA ASN A 163 5.98 6.17 5.33
C ASN A 163 4.69 6.08 6.17
N GLU A 164 3.62 6.70 5.68
CA GLU A 164 2.30 6.69 6.33
C GLU A 164 1.48 5.48 5.84
N TYR A 165 1.70 4.32 6.43
CA TYR A 165 1.17 3.04 5.94
C TYR A 165 -0.35 2.92 5.95
N ARG A 166 -1.06 3.53 6.92
CA ARG A 166 -2.55 3.50 6.95
C ARG A 166 -3.15 4.31 5.82
N PRO A 167 -2.80 5.60 5.63
CA PRO A 167 -3.17 6.35 4.42
C PRO A 167 -2.77 5.65 3.13
N MET A 168 -1.54 5.13 3.04
CA MET A 168 -1.04 4.37 1.89
C MET A 168 -1.98 3.21 1.54
N TYR A 169 -2.35 2.39 2.52
CA TYR A 169 -3.23 1.25 2.30
C TYR A 169 -4.64 1.68 1.86
N PHE A 170 -5.18 2.73 2.47
CA PHE A 170 -6.49 3.27 2.08
C PHE A 170 -6.50 3.77 0.64
N LEU A 171 -5.52 4.59 0.25
CA LEU A 171 -5.39 5.14 -1.09
C LEU A 171 -5.11 4.04 -2.13
N LEU A 172 -4.30 3.05 -1.75
CA LEU A 172 -4.00 1.89 -2.58
C LEU A 172 -5.26 1.06 -2.88
N LYS A 173 -6.17 0.88 -1.91
CA LYS A 173 -7.46 0.23 -2.16
C LYS A 173 -8.30 1.01 -3.19
N LYS A 174 -8.31 2.34 -3.11
CA LYS A 174 -8.99 3.18 -4.12
C LYS A 174 -8.34 3.08 -5.51
N LYS A 175 -7.00 3.04 -5.59
CA LYS A 175 -6.30 2.81 -6.88
C LYS A 175 -6.63 1.45 -7.47
N LEU A 176 -6.59 0.40 -6.66
CA LEU A 176 -6.91 -0.97 -7.10
C LEU A 176 -8.38 -1.15 -7.49
N SER A 177 -9.32 -0.33 -6.99
CA SER A 177 -10.71 -0.40 -7.46
C SER A 177 -10.87 0.01 -8.93
N LYS A 178 -9.91 0.78 -9.48
CA LYS A 178 -9.88 1.18 -10.90
C LYS A 178 -9.19 0.14 -11.79
N ASP A 179 -8.13 -0.52 -11.27
CA ASP A 179 -7.39 -1.56 -11.98
C ASP A 179 -6.89 -2.63 -11.00
N MET A 180 -7.55 -3.78 -11.02
CA MET A 180 -7.21 -4.94 -10.17
C MET A 180 -6.20 -5.88 -10.82
N THR A 181 -5.67 -5.57 -11.99
CA THR A 181 -4.71 -6.43 -12.70
C THR A 181 -3.25 -6.05 -12.43
N ASN A 182 -3.02 -4.88 -11.86
CA ASN A 182 -1.67 -4.36 -11.61
C ASN A 182 -0.96 -5.13 -10.50
N VAL A 183 -0.09 -6.07 -10.91
CA VAL A 183 0.65 -6.96 -10.01
C VAL A 183 1.48 -6.20 -8.96
N LYS A 184 2.12 -5.07 -9.33
CA LYS A 184 2.93 -4.28 -8.39
C LYS A 184 2.06 -3.67 -7.27
N LEU A 185 0.89 -3.14 -7.62
CA LEU A 185 -0.04 -2.57 -6.64
C LEU A 185 -0.69 -3.67 -5.81
N LEU A 186 -1.09 -4.79 -6.44
CA LEU A 186 -1.62 -5.97 -5.73
C LEU A 186 -0.63 -6.52 -4.70
N THR A 187 0.65 -6.63 -5.07
CA THR A 187 1.71 -7.09 -4.16
C THR A 187 1.81 -6.18 -2.93
N LYS A 188 1.85 -4.87 -3.13
CA LYS A 188 1.88 -3.90 -2.02
C LYS A 188 0.62 -3.98 -1.16
N ALA A 189 -0.55 -4.10 -1.78
CA ALA A 189 -1.82 -4.22 -1.07
C ALA A 189 -1.91 -5.50 -0.25
N TYR A 190 -1.41 -6.61 -0.77
CA TYR A 190 -1.33 -7.88 -0.05
C TYR A 190 -0.49 -7.75 1.21
N TYR A 191 0.75 -7.25 1.13
CA TYR A 191 1.59 -7.11 2.31
C TYR A 191 1.05 -6.09 3.33
N LEU A 192 0.44 -4.99 2.87
CA LEU A 192 -0.20 -4.03 3.76
C LEU A 192 -1.44 -4.63 4.43
N SER A 193 -2.22 -5.43 3.71
CA SER A 193 -3.40 -6.10 4.29
C SER A 193 -3.01 -7.08 5.41
N ILE A 194 -1.91 -7.83 5.24
CA ILE A 194 -1.35 -8.69 6.30
C ILE A 194 -0.90 -7.84 7.50
N ARG A 195 -0.14 -6.77 7.24
CA ARG A 195 0.35 -5.85 8.29
C ARG A 195 -0.78 -5.27 9.14
N PHE A 196 -1.93 -4.99 8.52
CA PHE A 196 -3.11 -4.44 9.21
C PHE A 196 -4.13 -5.49 9.64
N HIS A 197 -3.80 -6.78 9.55
CA HIS A 197 -4.69 -7.89 9.87
C HIS A 197 -6.02 -7.87 9.10
N ASP A 198 -6.02 -7.27 7.91
CA ASP A 198 -7.17 -7.25 7.00
C ASP A 198 -7.20 -8.56 6.17
N TYR A 199 -7.45 -9.66 6.86
CA TYR A 199 -7.40 -11.00 6.27
C TYR A 199 -8.37 -11.18 5.09
N LYS A 200 -9.53 -10.52 5.11
CA LYS A 200 -10.49 -10.57 4.00
C LYS A 200 -9.86 -10.06 2.70
N ASN A 201 -9.21 -8.92 2.75
CA ASN A 201 -8.52 -8.36 1.58
C ASN A 201 -7.22 -9.11 1.27
N SER A 202 -6.50 -9.65 2.26
CA SER A 202 -5.33 -10.50 2.02
C SER A 202 -5.66 -11.70 1.15
N VAL A 203 -6.76 -12.40 1.48
CA VAL A 203 -7.26 -13.55 0.68
C VAL A 203 -7.65 -13.11 -0.74
N LYS A 204 -8.31 -11.95 -0.88
CA LYS A 204 -8.68 -11.41 -2.19
C LYS A 204 -7.44 -11.11 -3.04
N TYR A 205 -6.47 -10.39 -2.48
CA TYR A 205 -5.28 -9.97 -3.23
C TYR A 205 -4.38 -11.14 -3.59
N ILE A 206 -4.21 -12.14 -2.71
CA ILE A 206 -3.36 -13.28 -3.03
C ILE A 206 -3.98 -14.14 -4.14
N LYS A 207 -5.31 -14.30 -4.17
CA LYS A 207 -5.99 -14.98 -5.27
C LYS A 207 -5.77 -14.27 -6.61
N LEU A 208 -5.82 -12.93 -6.61
CA LEU A 208 -5.54 -12.13 -7.81
C LEU A 208 -4.07 -12.24 -8.23
N LEU A 209 -3.12 -12.25 -7.26
CA LEU A 209 -1.71 -12.44 -7.54
C LEU A 209 -1.42 -13.83 -8.13
N MET A 210 -2.07 -14.88 -7.63
CA MET A 210 -1.97 -16.22 -8.21
C MET A 210 -2.51 -16.28 -9.66
N LEU A 211 -3.49 -15.44 -9.99
CA LEU A 211 -4.08 -15.36 -11.32
C LEU A 211 -3.23 -14.54 -12.30
N TYR A 212 -2.74 -13.36 -11.87
CA TYR A 212 -2.08 -12.40 -12.76
C TYR A 212 -0.56 -12.48 -12.75
N ASP A 213 0.06 -12.97 -11.67
CA ASP A 213 1.52 -13.14 -11.57
C ASP A 213 1.93 -14.61 -11.67
N THR A 214 1.68 -15.19 -12.84
CA THR A 214 1.95 -16.60 -13.12
C THR A 214 3.42 -16.98 -12.98
N LYS A 215 4.33 -16.03 -13.21
CA LYS A 215 5.79 -16.25 -13.07
C LYS A 215 6.19 -16.53 -11.61
N ASN A 216 5.46 -16.01 -10.64
CA ASN A 216 5.70 -16.17 -9.21
C ASN A 216 4.62 -17.00 -8.52
N SER A 217 3.89 -17.83 -9.25
CA SER A 217 2.74 -18.59 -8.73
C SER A 217 3.09 -19.46 -7.53
N GLU A 218 4.25 -20.14 -7.55
CA GLU A 218 4.73 -20.97 -6.44
C GLU A 218 4.99 -20.14 -5.17
N LYS A 219 5.53 -18.94 -5.31
CA LYS A 219 5.70 -17.99 -4.19
C LYS A 219 4.35 -17.62 -3.59
N TRP A 220 3.37 -17.30 -4.43
CA TRP A 220 2.04 -16.88 -3.93
C TRP A 220 1.27 -18.04 -3.30
N LEU A 221 1.44 -19.25 -3.82
CA LEU A 221 0.91 -20.46 -3.18
C LEU A 221 1.51 -20.66 -1.77
N LEU A 222 2.82 -20.47 -1.65
CA LEU A 222 3.51 -20.58 -0.37
C LEU A 222 3.07 -19.49 0.62
N ASP A 223 2.99 -18.25 0.17
CA ASP A 223 2.51 -17.12 0.97
C ASP A 223 1.05 -17.35 1.42
N ASN A 224 0.20 -17.92 0.54
CA ASN A 224 -1.18 -18.28 0.87
C ASN A 224 -1.23 -19.35 1.96
N TYR A 225 -0.40 -20.38 1.85
CA TYR A 225 -0.29 -21.42 2.89
C TYR A 225 0.04 -20.81 4.25
N TYR A 226 1.09 -19.98 4.34
CA TYR A 226 1.47 -19.35 5.60
C TYR A 226 0.42 -18.38 6.14
N MET A 227 -0.24 -17.61 5.26
CA MET A 227 -1.33 -16.73 5.65
C MET A 227 -2.50 -17.53 6.27
N LEU A 228 -2.90 -18.65 5.65
CA LEU A 228 -3.96 -19.50 6.15
C LEU A 228 -3.58 -20.16 7.49
N MET A 229 -2.31 -20.60 7.62
CA MET A 229 -1.77 -21.16 8.87
C MET A 229 -1.82 -20.14 10.01
N ASN A 230 -1.31 -18.92 9.77
CA ASN A 230 -1.28 -17.85 10.77
C ASN A 230 -2.69 -17.38 11.17
N SER A 231 -3.65 -17.47 10.23
CA SER A 231 -5.05 -17.16 10.48
C SER A 231 -5.83 -18.31 11.11
N LYS A 232 -5.17 -19.45 11.42
CA LYS A 232 -5.78 -20.70 11.96
C LYS A 232 -6.91 -21.26 11.10
N LYS A 233 -6.91 -20.97 9.79
CA LYS A 233 -7.91 -21.48 8.83
C LYS A 233 -7.53 -22.87 8.34
N TYR A 234 -7.52 -23.84 9.24
CA TYR A 234 -6.97 -25.18 8.97
C TYR A 234 -7.72 -25.96 7.89
N ALA A 235 -9.04 -25.78 7.76
CA ALA A 235 -9.81 -26.42 6.69
C ALA A 235 -9.36 -25.93 5.30
N ASP A 236 -9.11 -24.62 5.16
CA ASP A 236 -8.61 -24.04 3.91
C ASP A 236 -7.16 -24.51 3.63
N VAL A 237 -6.34 -24.69 4.68
CA VAL A 237 -4.99 -25.26 4.56
C VAL A 237 -5.05 -26.69 4.03
N GLU A 238 -5.92 -27.53 4.57
CA GLU A 238 -6.08 -28.92 4.13
C GLU A 238 -6.54 -29.01 2.68
N THR A 239 -7.48 -28.14 2.27
CA THR A 239 -7.93 -28.04 0.88
C THR A 239 -6.77 -27.65 -0.05
N LEU A 240 -6.00 -26.62 0.31
CA LEU A 240 -4.83 -26.19 -0.46
C LEU A 240 -3.79 -27.31 -0.58
N LEU A 241 -3.46 -27.97 0.55
CA LEU A 241 -2.50 -29.06 0.59
C LEU A 241 -2.97 -30.26 -0.25
N ALA A 242 -4.24 -30.62 -0.20
CA ALA A 242 -4.80 -31.72 -0.98
C ALA A 242 -4.65 -31.44 -2.50
N GLN A 243 -4.98 -30.22 -2.93
CA GLN A 243 -4.86 -29.80 -4.33
C GLN A 243 -3.40 -29.82 -4.81
N GLN A 244 -2.47 -29.23 -4.05
CA GLN A 244 -1.09 -29.04 -4.47
C GLN A 244 -0.25 -30.32 -4.31
N SER A 245 -0.52 -31.16 -3.30
CA SER A 245 0.25 -32.39 -3.03
C SER A 245 -0.01 -33.49 -4.06
N ALA A 246 -1.06 -33.40 -4.85
CA ALA A 246 -1.34 -34.35 -5.93
C ALA A 246 -0.21 -34.38 -6.98
N ASN A 247 0.31 -33.20 -7.34
CA ASN A 247 1.23 -33.03 -8.45
C ASN A 247 2.66 -32.58 -8.04
N SER A 248 2.89 -32.28 -6.76
CA SER A 248 4.18 -31.77 -6.28
C SER A 248 4.68 -32.55 -5.05
N LEU A 249 5.88 -33.13 -5.16
CA LEU A 249 6.54 -33.78 -4.01
C LEU A 249 6.88 -32.78 -2.89
N VAL A 250 7.19 -31.53 -3.25
CA VAL A 250 7.45 -30.47 -2.27
C VAL A 250 6.20 -30.18 -1.43
N TRP A 251 5.05 -30.05 -2.11
CA TRP A 251 3.77 -29.83 -1.43
C TRP A 251 3.30 -31.08 -0.66
N LYS A 252 3.60 -32.29 -1.18
CA LYS A 252 3.31 -33.52 -0.45
C LYS A 252 4.13 -33.62 0.84
N LYS A 253 5.42 -33.24 0.81
CA LYS A 253 6.22 -33.15 2.04
C LYS A 253 5.64 -32.14 3.02
N ARG A 254 5.26 -30.96 2.54
CA ARG A 254 4.62 -29.94 3.38
C ARG A 254 3.30 -30.42 4.00
N SER A 255 2.55 -31.22 3.25
CA SER A 255 1.34 -31.85 3.77
C SER A 255 1.63 -32.87 4.89
N ALA A 256 2.66 -33.68 4.73
CA ALA A 256 3.11 -34.61 5.77
C ALA A 256 3.56 -33.86 7.04
N ASP A 257 4.36 -32.82 6.88
CA ASP A 257 4.84 -31.96 7.99
C ASP A 257 3.66 -31.27 8.71
N TYR A 258 2.66 -30.77 7.94
CA TYR A 258 1.43 -30.18 8.47
C TYR A 258 0.65 -31.19 9.34
N TYR A 259 0.40 -32.41 8.84
CA TYR A 259 -0.31 -33.44 9.63
C TYR A 259 0.47 -33.83 10.87
N LEU A 260 1.80 -33.90 10.82
CA LEU A 260 2.65 -34.13 12.00
C LEU A 260 2.45 -33.02 13.03
N MET A 261 2.51 -31.76 12.63
CA MET A 261 2.27 -30.62 13.51
C MET A 261 0.85 -30.61 14.09
N ARG A 262 -0.15 -31.07 13.34
CA ARG A 262 -1.55 -31.20 13.77
C ARG A 262 -1.81 -32.45 14.60
N ARG A 263 -0.77 -33.22 14.97
CA ARG A 263 -0.84 -34.48 15.70
C ARG A 263 -1.67 -35.58 15.02
N SER A 264 -1.85 -35.45 13.68
CA SER A 264 -2.48 -36.47 12.86
C SER A 264 -1.44 -37.50 12.40
N PHE A 265 -0.81 -38.16 13.33
CA PHE A 265 0.41 -38.95 13.14
C PHE A 265 0.28 -40.06 12.10
N LYS A 266 -0.86 -40.81 12.09
CA LYS A 266 -1.11 -41.84 11.07
C LYS A 266 -1.18 -41.26 9.65
N LYS A 267 -1.84 -40.10 9.48
CA LYS A 267 -1.88 -39.43 8.18
C LYS A 267 -0.49 -38.95 7.76
N ALA A 268 0.28 -38.38 8.67
CA ALA A 268 1.66 -37.96 8.43
C ALA A 268 2.53 -39.13 7.97
N SER A 269 2.50 -40.25 8.72
CA SER A 269 3.23 -41.46 8.39
C SER A 269 2.88 -41.97 6.99
N LYS A 270 1.58 -42.08 6.67
CA LYS A 270 1.12 -42.49 5.32
C LYS A 270 1.70 -41.60 4.23
N MET A 271 1.67 -40.27 4.40
CA MET A 271 2.21 -39.34 3.40
C MET A 271 3.73 -39.45 3.25
N TYR A 272 4.47 -39.68 4.33
CA TYR A 272 5.90 -39.92 4.23
C TYR A 272 6.21 -41.24 3.48
N ILE A 273 5.40 -42.30 3.64
CA ILE A 273 5.54 -43.53 2.88
C ILE A 273 5.22 -43.30 1.38
N GLU A 274 4.20 -42.49 1.07
CA GLU A 274 3.95 -42.14 -0.31
C GLU A 274 5.13 -41.36 -0.93
N LEU A 275 5.76 -40.45 -0.17
CA LEU A 275 6.98 -39.76 -0.59
C LEU A 275 8.15 -40.72 -0.81
N PHE A 276 8.32 -41.69 0.09
CA PHE A 276 9.32 -42.74 -0.02
C PHE A 276 9.23 -43.46 -1.36
N TYR A 277 8.05 -43.86 -1.81
CA TYR A 277 7.88 -44.54 -3.09
C TYR A 277 8.10 -43.66 -4.29
N LYS A 278 7.70 -42.39 -4.20
CA LYS A 278 7.79 -41.43 -5.34
C LYS A 278 9.19 -40.81 -5.49
N THR A 279 10.06 -40.92 -4.50
CA THR A 279 11.38 -40.29 -4.54
C THR A 279 12.43 -41.29 -4.97
N LYS A 280 13.25 -40.91 -5.98
CA LYS A 280 14.37 -41.74 -6.49
C LYS A 280 15.65 -41.53 -5.67
N ASP A 281 15.85 -40.38 -5.07
CA ASP A 281 17.03 -40.04 -4.27
C ASP A 281 17.10 -40.91 -3.01
N TYR A 282 18.19 -41.67 -2.86
CA TYR A 282 18.39 -42.59 -1.75
C TYR A 282 18.34 -41.91 -0.37
N LYS A 283 19.02 -40.78 -0.23
CA LYS A 283 19.08 -40.05 1.05
C LYS A 283 17.69 -39.55 1.47
N LYS A 284 16.95 -38.94 0.53
CA LYS A 284 15.58 -38.45 0.77
C LYS A 284 14.62 -39.61 1.08
N ARG A 285 14.75 -40.74 0.35
CA ARG A 285 13.93 -41.91 0.62
C ARG A 285 14.17 -42.43 2.04
N LYS A 286 15.43 -42.52 2.47
CA LYS A 286 15.79 -42.90 3.84
C LYS A 286 15.21 -41.92 4.87
N GLU A 287 15.32 -40.62 4.63
CA GLU A 287 14.72 -39.60 5.51
C GLU A 287 13.21 -39.77 5.64
N TYR A 288 12.51 -39.97 4.52
CA TYR A 288 11.05 -40.16 4.55
C TYR A 288 10.64 -41.43 5.28
N TYR A 289 11.38 -42.50 5.13
CA TYR A 289 11.17 -43.71 5.85
C TYR A 289 11.32 -43.48 7.38
N PHE A 290 12.40 -42.82 7.81
CA PHE A 290 12.59 -42.48 9.22
C PHE A 290 11.46 -41.57 9.74
N ASN A 291 11.07 -40.58 8.98
CA ASN A 291 10.00 -39.67 9.39
C ASN A 291 8.64 -40.40 9.49
N ALA A 292 8.36 -41.37 8.63
CA ALA A 292 7.15 -42.15 8.69
C ALA A 292 7.08 -42.99 9.99
N VAL A 293 8.18 -43.67 10.35
CA VAL A 293 8.28 -44.46 11.58
C VAL A 293 8.20 -43.57 12.83
N ARG A 294 8.97 -42.47 12.84
CA ARG A 294 8.96 -41.50 13.94
C ARG A 294 7.60 -40.83 14.14
N ALA A 295 6.85 -40.56 13.06
CA ALA A 295 5.51 -40.03 13.18
C ALA A 295 4.58 -40.95 13.94
N LEU A 296 4.64 -42.28 13.72
CA LEU A 296 3.86 -43.28 14.50
C LEU A 296 4.33 -43.33 15.94
N GLN A 297 5.64 -43.31 16.19
CA GLN A 297 6.17 -43.29 17.58
C GLN A 297 5.70 -42.03 18.32
N ALA A 298 5.74 -40.86 17.70
CA ALA A 298 5.27 -39.59 18.28
C ALA A 298 3.78 -39.63 18.66
N GLY A 299 3.00 -40.44 17.95
CA GLY A 299 1.59 -40.71 18.24
C GLY A 299 1.34 -41.86 19.22
N ASN A 300 2.39 -42.45 19.77
CA ASN A 300 2.33 -43.66 20.63
C ASN A 300 1.74 -44.90 19.92
N TYR A 301 1.83 -44.95 18.57
CA TYR A 301 1.44 -46.15 17.79
C TYR A 301 2.62 -47.09 17.66
N LEU A 302 3.09 -47.61 18.80
CA LEU A 302 4.35 -48.34 18.91
C LEU A 302 4.39 -49.62 18.05
N GLN A 303 3.34 -50.46 18.11
CA GLN A 303 3.27 -51.64 17.29
C GLN A 303 3.19 -51.35 15.79
N GLU A 304 2.40 -50.34 15.40
CA GLU A 304 2.33 -49.94 14.00
C GLU A 304 3.67 -49.41 13.50
N SER A 305 4.41 -48.68 14.35
CA SER A 305 5.75 -48.18 14.09
C SER A 305 6.74 -49.30 13.83
N ALA A 306 6.76 -50.35 14.68
CA ALA A 306 7.61 -51.52 14.50
C ALA A 306 7.26 -52.31 13.25
N ASN A 307 5.98 -52.53 12.99
CA ASN A 307 5.51 -53.22 11.79
C ASN A 307 5.88 -52.46 10.51
N LEU A 308 5.76 -51.11 10.53
CA LEU A 308 6.19 -50.28 9.40
C LEU A 308 7.71 -50.39 9.22
N ALA A 309 8.48 -50.29 10.27
CA ALA A 309 9.92 -50.41 10.23
C ALA A 309 10.35 -51.75 9.65
N HIS A 310 9.76 -52.87 10.12
CA HIS A 310 10.05 -54.20 9.63
C HIS A 310 9.68 -54.40 8.13
N ARG A 311 8.54 -53.85 7.69
CA ARG A 311 8.08 -53.99 6.29
C ARG A 311 9.08 -53.42 5.28
N TYR A 312 9.79 -52.38 5.62
CA TYR A 312 10.73 -51.71 4.71
C TYR A 312 12.21 -51.97 5.07
N GLU A 313 12.48 -52.78 6.06
CA GLU A 313 13.82 -53.16 6.55
C GLU A 313 14.75 -53.60 5.42
N ASN A 314 14.29 -54.51 4.56
CA ASN A 314 15.09 -55.11 3.50
C ASN A 314 15.59 -54.06 2.44
N PHE A 315 14.95 -52.92 2.28
CA PHE A 315 15.44 -51.89 1.38
C PHE A 315 16.76 -51.26 1.82
N TYR A 316 17.12 -51.41 3.11
CA TYR A 316 18.22 -50.69 3.73
C TYR A 316 19.09 -51.57 4.65
N LEU A 317 19.07 -52.90 4.49
CA LEU A 317 19.87 -53.79 5.33
C LEU A 317 21.38 -53.48 5.28
N HIS A 318 21.87 -52.95 4.14
CA HIS A 318 23.28 -52.60 3.95
C HIS A 318 23.66 -51.22 4.57
N ASP A 319 22.66 -50.42 4.97
CA ASP A 319 22.91 -49.10 5.57
C ASP A 319 23.06 -49.21 7.09
N GLN A 320 24.26 -48.95 7.61
CA GLN A 320 24.55 -49.03 9.04
C GLN A 320 23.68 -48.10 9.88
N GLU A 321 23.38 -46.92 9.38
CA GLU A 321 22.54 -45.92 10.09
C GLU A 321 21.11 -46.47 10.25
N VAL A 322 20.59 -47.08 9.19
CA VAL A 322 19.25 -47.67 9.21
C VAL A 322 19.22 -48.85 10.16
N ARG A 323 20.23 -49.74 10.15
CA ARG A 323 20.28 -50.86 11.10
C ARG A 323 20.24 -50.39 12.57
N LYS A 324 21.06 -49.36 12.89
CA LYS A 324 21.05 -48.75 14.22
C LYS A 324 19.67 -48.16 14.58
N PHE A 325 19.04 -47.50 13.62
CA PHE A 325 17.71 -46.93 13.79
C PHE A 325 16.65 -48.01 14.04
N LEU A 326 16.65 -49.07 13.23
CA LEU A 326 15.72 -50.19 13.37
C LEU A 326 15.84 -50.89 14.71
N LEU A 327 17.07 -51.23 15.17
CA LEU A 327 17.29 -51.79 16.48
C LEU A 327 16.72 -50.91 17.59
N LYS A 328 16.93 -49.59 17.52
CA LYS A 328 16.35 -48.64 18.49
C LYS A 328 14.82 -48.66 18.47
N VAL A 329 14.23 -48.74 17.28
CA VAL A 329 12.77 -48.80 17.12
C VAL A 329 12.24 -50.11 17.74
N TYR A 330 12.82 -51.27 17.40
CA TYR A 330 12.33 -52.57 17.87
C TYR A 330 12.49 -52.73 19.38
N ILE A 331 13.61 -52.33 19.94
CA ILE A 331 13.82 -52.36 21.40
C ILE A 331 12.87 -51.39 22.09
N GLY A 332 12.78 -50.14 21.60
CA GLY A 332 11.93 -49.10 22.19
C GLY A 332 10.42 -49.37 22.06
N THR A 333 10.02 -50.28 21.20
CA THR A 333 8.64 -50.75 21.03
C THR A 333 8.39 -52.14 21.61
N SER A 334 9.38 -52.73 22.35
CA SER A 334 9.35 -54.05 22.93
C SER A 334 9.11 -55.20 21.92
N ASN A 335 9.48 -55.00 20.64
CA ASN A 335 9.39 -56.00 19.59
C ASN A 335 10.72 -56.78 19.50
N LEU A 336 11.00 -57.58 20.51
CA LEU A 336 12.26 -58.30 20.68
C LEU A 336 12.50 -59.34 19.57
N ASP A 337 11.46 -59.93 19.02
CA ASP A 337 11.55 -60.85 17.88
C ASP A 337 12.12 -60.16 16.62
N TYR A 338 11.65 -58.95 16.29
CA TYR A 338 12.19 -58.21 15.19
C TYR A 338 13.65 -57.78 15.44
N ALA A 339 13.98 -57.36 16.66
CA ALA A 339 15.35 -57.03 17.06
C ALA A 339 16.29 -58.25 16.95
N SER A 340 15.86 -59.42 17.43
CA SER A 340 16.61 -60.69 17.35
C SER A 340 16.84 -61.09 15.89
N ASN A 341 15.78 -61.06 15.07
CA ASN A 341 15.88 -61.41 13.66
C ASN A 341 16.82 -60.49 12.90
N LEU A 342 16.74 -59.17 13.10
CA LEU A 342 17.65 -58.23 12.49
C LEU A 342 19.10 -58.47 12.93
N SER A 343 19.34 -58.74 14.23
CA SER A 343 20.68 -59.05 14.76
C SER A 343 21.25 -60.30 14.12
N LYS A 344 20.44 -61.38 13.95
CA LYS A 344 20.85 -62.61 13.26
C LYS A 344 21.22 -62.36 11.80
N LYS A 345 20.45 -61.52 11.04
CA LYS A 345 20.76 -61.14 9.66
C LYS A 345 22.10 -60.40 9.57
N ILE A 346 22.37 -59.48 10.52
CA ILE A 346 23.63 -58.74 10.59
C ILE A 346 24.81 -59.70 10.84
N LEU A 347 24.70 -60.62 11.78
CA LEU A 347 25.76 -61.58 12.15
C LEU A 347 26.05 -62.58 11.03
N ARG A 348 25.04 -63.00 10.25
CA ARG A 348 25.19 -63.90 9.10
C ARG A 348 25.77 -63.22 7.87
N GLY A 349 26.02 -61.94 7.92
CA GLY A 349 26.54 -61.20 6.80
C GLY A 349 25.52 -60.88 5.67
N GLU A 350 24.22 -61.19 5.88
CA GLU A 350 23.14 -60.90 4.95
C GLU A 350 22.93 -59.36 4.79
N ALA A 351 23.60 -58.62 5.64
CA ALA A 351 23.54 -57.13 5.69
C ALA A 351 24.83 -56.46 5.17
N ARG A 352 25.67 -57.19 4.40
CA ARG A 352 26.87 -56.64 3.77
C ARG A 352 26.59 -56.00 2.44
#